data_9f2cf570b75f30e1053b9a669d31a335
#
_entry.id   9f2cf570b75f30e1053b9a669d31a335
#
_cell.length_a   1.000
_cell.length_b   1.000
_cell.length_c   1.000
_cell.angle_alpha   90.00
_cell.angle_beta   90.00
_cell.angle_gamma   90.00
#
_symmetry.space_group_name_H-M   'P 1'
#
loop_
_entity.id
_entity.type
_entity.pdbx_description
1 polymer ?
#
loop_
_entity_poly.entity_id
_entity_poly.type
_entity_poly.pdbx_seq_one_letter_code
_entity_poly.pdbx_strand_id
1 'polypeptide(L)'
;MRKLFKVTLLALSLLFVGKFSNAQSKIGYVDFQSIVSQMPEAKTIKPQIDAYQKQFVTQLTAMNNELQTKGKAFQDQSKTMTDAVKATKQAELQDLQKKMQDYQATAQQQVDAKSNELVKPVTDKARAAVSDVAKAKGITYVFDSSQGSALLVSNDGTDLTVSVKTKLGIK
;
A
#
# COMPACT_ATOMS: atom_id res chain seq x y z
N MET A 1 -10.80 39.83 -60.70
CA MET A 1 -11.27 39.88 -59.31
C MET A 1 -11.60 38.50 -58.74
N ARG A 2 -12.41 37.66 -59.43
CA ARG A 2 -12.78 36.30 -58.90
C ARG A 2 -11.63 35.33 -58.73
N LYS A 3 -10.55 35.44 -59.52
CA LYS A 3 -9.36 34.55 -59.40
C LYS A 3 -8.46 34.96 -58.23
N LEU A 4 -8.31 36.24 -57.92
CA LEU A 4 -7.54 36.76 -56.79
C LEU A 4 -8.21 36.39 -55.45
N PHE A 5 -9.56 36.45 -55.40
CA PHE A 5 -10.31 36.07 -54.19
C PHE A 5 -10.18 34.57 -53.84
N LYS A 6 -10.07 33.70 -54.85
CA LYS A 6 -9.85 32.27 -54.67
C LYS A 6 -8.43 31.96 -54.15
N VAL A 7 -7.42 32.72 -54.62
CA VAL A 7 -6.03 32.54 -54.17
C VAL A 7 -5.83 33.05 -52.74
N THR A 8 -6.46 34.17 -52.38
CA THR A 8 -6.41 34.68 -51.00
C THR A 8 -7.13 33.78 -50.00
N LEU A 9 -8.27 33.16 -50.40
CA LEU A 9 -8.98 32.21 -49.55
C LEU A 9 -8.18 30.92 -49.33
N LEU A 10 -7.46 30.45 -50.35
CA LEU A 10 -6.58 29.27 -50.28
C LEU A 10 -5.34 29.54 -49.41
N ALA A 11 -4.75 30.74 -49.51
CA ALA A 11 -3.62 31.15 -48.67
C ALA A 11 -4.01 31.33 -47.22
N LEU A 12 -5.22 31.80 -46.92
CA LEU A 12 -5.73 31.96 -45.56
C LEU A 12 -6.01 30.60 -44.89
N SER A 13 -6.46 29.59 -45.66
CA SER A 13 -6.69 28.24 -45.16
C SER A 13 -5.39 27.50 -44.78
N LEU A 14 -4.29 27.77 -45.50
CA LEU A 14 -2.98 27.18 -45.19
C LEU A 14 -2.36 27.74 -43.91
N LEU A 15 -2.69 28.96 -43.49
CA LEU A 15 -2.21 29.56 -42.24
C LEU A 15 -2.90 28.98 -40.98
N PHE A 16 -4.09 28.36 -41.14
CA PHE A 16 -4.80 27.72 -40.03
C PHE A 16 -4.33 26.28 -39.72
N VAL A 17 -3.64 25.61 -40.64
CA VAL A 17 -3.21 24.20 -40.48
C VAL A 17 -1.99 24.07 -39.57
N GLY A 18 -1.22 25.16 -39.33
CA GLY A 18 0.04 25.12 -38.57
C GLY A 18 -0.04 25.05 -37.04
N LYS A 19 -1.24 25.08 -36.44
CA LYS A 19 -1.42 25.15 -34.98
C LYS A 19 -1.85 23.86 -34.29
N PHE A 20 -2.03 22.75 -35.01
CA PHE A 20 -2.52 21.50 -34.42
C PHE A 20 -1.44 20.48 -34.08
N SER A 21 -0.18 20.87 -34.05
CA SER A 21 0.94 19.93 -33.96
C SER A 21 1.66 19.91 -32.60
N ASN A 22 0.94 19.88 -31.47
CA ASN A 22 1.54 19.61 -30.17
C ASN A 22 0.58 18.92 -29.19
N ALA A 23 -0.19 17.95 -29.67
CA ALA A 23 -0.95 17.04 -28.78
C ALA A 23 -0.10 15.83 -28.37
N GLN A 24 1.22 15.96 -28.30
CA GLN A 24 2.05 14.91 -27.75
C GLN A 24 1.87 14.91 -26.23
N SER A 25 1.15 13.91 -25.73
CA SER A 25 0.94 13.75 -24.29
C SER A 25 2.30 13.64 -23.60
N LYS A 26 2.62 14.62 -22.76
CA LYS A 26 3.85 14.58 -21.97
C LYS A 26 3.74 13.48 -20.93
N ILE A 27 4.71 12.59 -20.92
CA ILE A 27 4.81 11.46 -20.00
C ILE A 27 5.86 11.78 -18.94
N GLY A 28 5.53 11.51 -17.69
CA GLY A 28 6.47 11.53 -16.59
C GLY A 28 6.53 10.18 -15.88
N TYR A 29 7.54 10.03 -15.05
CA TYR A 29 7.66 8.87 -14.17
C TYR A 29 8.19 9.28 -12.80
N VAL A 30 7.91 8.44 -11.80
CA VAL A 30 8.40 8.62 -10.43
C VAL A 30 8.78 7.27 -9.83
N ASP A 31 9.80 7.23 -9.00
CA ASP A 31 10.01 6.13 -8.07
C ASP A 31 9.12 6.36 -6.83
N PHE A 32 7.86 5.86 -6.92
CA PHE A 32 6.87 6.08 -5.88
C PHE A 32 7.25 5.42 -4.57
N GLN A 33 7.85 4.24 -4.61
CA GLN A 33 8.31 3.53 -3.41
C GLN A 33 9.43 4.30 -2.70
N SER A 34 10.40 4.84 -3.46
CA SER A 34 11.46 5.67 -2.91
C SER A 34 10.92 6.95 -2.27
N ILE A 35 9.90 7.57 -2.86
CA ILE A 35 9.25 8.75 -2.29
C ILE A 35 8.59 8.39 -0.96
N VAL A 36 7.71 7.39 -0.95
CA VAL A 36 6.94 7.00 0.24
C VAL A 36 7.86 6.56 1.39
N SER A 37 8.86 5.74 1.10
CA SER A 37 9.78 5.23 2.15
C SER A 37 10.61 6.32 2.83
N GLN A 38 10.84 7.45 2.16
CA GLN A 38 11.59 8.57 2.71
C GLN A 38 10.72 9.59 3.45
N MET A 39 9.40 9.48 3.36
CA MET A 39 8.49 10.36 4.11
C MET A 39 8.66 10.16 5.63
N PRO A 40 8.72 11.24 6.42
CA PRO A 40 8.83 11.14 7.87
C PRO A 40 7.72 10.29 8.51
N GLU A 41 6.49 10.43 8.01
CA GLU A 41 5.33 9.68 8.47
C GLU A 41 5.50 8.17 8.21
N ALA A 42 6.06 7.77 7.07
CA ALA A 42 6.29 6.36 6.74
C ALA A 42 7.25 5.68 7.73
N LYS A 43 8.25 6.41 8.24
CA LYS A 43 9.22 5.90 9.21
C LYS A 43 8.58 5.53 10.55
N THR A 44 7.46 6.12 10.89
CA THR A 44 6.74 5.85 12.14
C THR A 44 5.73 4.70 12.01
N ILE A 45 5.40 4.26 10.79
CA ILE A 45 4.40 3.21 10.56
C ILE A 45 4.88 1.87 11.11
N LYS A 46 6.09 1.45 10.75
CA LYS A 46 6.60 0.15 11.19
C LYS A 46 6.60 0.01 12.72
N PRO A 47 7.17 0.93 13.52
CA PRO A 47 7.09 0.85 14.97
C PRO A 47 5.67 0.76 15.53
N GLN A 48 4.71 1.46 14.91
CA GLN A 48 3.31 1.40 15.33
C GLN A 48 2.68 0.04 15.05
N ILE A 49 2.95 -0.54 13.88
CA ILE A 49 2.48 -1.89 13.52
C ILE A 49 3.12 -2.92 14.45
N ASP A 50 4.43 -2.84 14.68
CA ASP A 50 5.15 -3.76 15.56
C ASP A 50 4.59 -3.71 17.01
N ALA A 51 4.30 -2.52 17.53
CA ALA A 51 3.69 -2.33 18.83
C ALA A 51 2.26 -2.89 18.89
N TYR A 52 1.47 -2.68 17.83
CA TYR A 52 0.12 -3.23 17.72
C TYR A 52 0.14 -4.76 17.64
N GLN A 53 1.02 -5.33 16.84
CA GLN A 53 1.17 -6.78 16.69
C GLN A 53 1.62 -7.44 18.01
N LYS A 54 2.46 -6.77 18.80
CA LYS A 54 2.95 -7.30 20.08
C LYS A 54 1.82 -7.63 21.06
N GLN A 55 0.70 -6.91 21.03
CA GLN A 55 -0.45 -7.17 21.88
C GLN A 55 -1.04 -8.55 21.59
N PHE A 56 -1.17 -8.92 20.32
CA PHE A 56 -1.69 -10.22 19.88
C PHE A 56 -0.73 -11.35 20.21
N VAL A 57 0.58 -11.13 20.01
CA VAL A 57 1.62 -12.10 20.34
C VAL A 57 1.59 -12.39 21.85
N THR A 58 1.45 -11.37 22.68
CA THR A 58 1.37 -11.54 24.15
C THR A 58 0.16 -12.39 24.52
N GLN A 59 -1.01 -12.12 23.95
CA GLN A 59 -2.23 -12.89 24.23
C GLN A 59 -2.12 -14.34 23.74
N LEU A 60 -1.59 -14.56 22.52
CA LEU A 60 -1.35 -15.90 21.98
C LEU A 60 -0.38 -16.70 22.86
N THR A 61 0.65 -16.04 23.38
CA THR A 61 1.60 -16.66 24.31
C THR A 61 0.90 -17.08 25.62
N ALA A 62 0.03 -16.23 26.16
CA ALA A 62 -0.75 -16.57 27.34
C ALA A 62 -1.67 -17.77 27.11
N MET A 63 -2.39 -17.78 25.97
CA MET A 63 -3.26 -18.90 25.60
C MET A 63 -2.48 -20.20 25.38
N ASN A 64 -1.29 -20.13 24.78
CA ASN A 64 -0.43 -21.29 24.60
C ASN A 64 0.05 -21.85 25.95
N ASN A 65 0.47 -20.98 26.88
CA ASN A 65 0.86 -21.39 28.22
C ASN A 65 -0.30 -22.04 28.99
N GLU A 66 -1.52 -21.50 28.83
CA GLU A 66 -2.73 -22.11 29.39
C GLU A 66 -2.98 -23.50 28.81
N LEU A 67 -2.88 -23.63 27.48
CA LEU A 67 -3.05 -24.93 26.80
C LEU A 67 -2.03 -25.95 27.27
N GLN A 68 -0.76 -25.57 27.38
CA GLN A 68 0.30 -26.44 27.87
C GLN A 68 0.05 -26.87 29.34
N THR A 69 -0.33 -25.94 30.20
CA THR A 69 -0.61 -26.20 31.62
C THR A 69 -1.78 -27.16 31.78
N LYS A 70 -2.90 -26.89 31.07
CA LYS A 70 -4.08 -27.77 31.12
C LYS A 70 -3.80 -29.12 30.49
N GLY A 71 -3.04 -29.17 29.38
CA GLY A 71 -2.63 -30.40 28.73
C GLY A 71 -1.78 -31.29 29.63
N LYS A 72 -0.82 -30.70 30.31
CA LYS A 72 0.00 -31.41 31.29
C LYS A 72 -0.84 -31.94 32.46
N ALA A 73 -1.66 -31.09 33.06
CA ALA A 73 -2.55 -31.48 34.14
C ALA A 73 -3.49 -32.64 33.75
N PHE A 74 -4.02 -32.59 32.51
CA PHE A 74 -4.83 -33.69 31.97
C PHE A 74 -4.02 -34.97 31.84
N GLN A 75 -2.82 -34.91 31.30
CA GLN A 75 -1.92 -36.06 31.15
C GLN A 75 -1.59 -36.71 32.50
N ASP A 76 -1.23 -35.90 33.47
CA ASP A 76 -0.81 -36.36 34.83
C ASP A 76 -1.98 -37.01 35.58
N GLN A 77 -3.19 -36.49 35.42
CA GLN A 77 -4.37 -36.93 36.20
C GLN A 77 -5.28 -37.89 35.45
N SER A 78 -5.06 -38.12 34.14
CA SER A 78 -5.94 -38.91 33.28
C SER A 78 -6.24 -40.31 33.80
N LYS A 79 -5.28 -40.95 34.49
CA LYS A 79 -5.41 -42.32 35.04
C LYS A 79 -6.42 -42.39 36.19
N THR A 80 -6.65 -41.30 36.88
CA THR A 80 -7.51 -41.24 38.08
C THR A 80 -8.88 -40.58 37.78
N MET A 81 -9.03 -40.02 36.58
CA MET A 81 -10.29 -39.37 36.15
C MET A 81 -11.34 -40.40 35.71
N THR A 82 -12.61 -40.11 35.94
CA THR A 82 -13.73 -40.82 35.29
C THR A 82 -13.80 -40.48 33.80
N ASP A 83 -14.44 -41.36 33.02
CA ASP A 83 -14.53 -41.13 31.57
C ASP A 83 -15.28 -39.85 31.22
N ALA A 84 -16.33 -39.50 32.00
CA ALA A 84 -17.04 -38.23 31.83
C ALA A 84 -16.14 -37.01 32.04
N VAL A 85 -15.27 -37.03 33.07
CA VAL A 85 -14.30 -35.94 33.34
C VAL A 85 -13.24 -35.89 32.26
N LYS A 86 -12.72 -37.02 31.77
CA LYS A 86 -11.79 -37.05 30.63
C LYS A 86 -12.38 -36.40 29.40
N ALA A 87 -13.62 -36.81 29.04
CA ALA A 87 -14.29 -36.24 27.86
C ALA A 87 -14.43 -34.70 27.98
N THR A 88 -14.83 -34.20 29.16
CA THR A 88 -14.93 -32.75 29.39
C THR A 88 -13.61 -32.07 29.27
N LYS A 89 -12.54 -32.61 29.84
CA LYS A 89 -11.20 -32.01 29.76
C LYS A 89 -10.62 -32.04 28.35
N GLN A 90 -10.88 -33.08 27.57
CA GLN A 90 -10.49 -33.16 26.17
C GLN A 90 -11.24 -32.10 25.36
N ALA A 91 -12.54 -31.94 25.59
CA ALA A 91 -13.32 -30.90 24.90
C ALA A 91 -12.81 -29.47 25.26
N GLU A 92 -12.46 -29.20 26.52
CA GLU A 92 -11.87 -27.94 26.96
C GLU A 92 -10.54 -27.65 26.22
N LEU A 93 -9.67 -28.66 26.06
CA LEU A 93 -8.40 -28.50 25.33
C LEU A 93 -8.61 -28.24 23.84
N GLN A 94 -9.56 -28.95 23.23
CA GLN A 94 -9.92 -28.73 21.82
C GLN A 94 -10.52 -27.35 21.59
N ASP A 95 -11.40 -26.90 22.52
CA ASP A 95 -12.00 -25.55 22.44
C ASP A 95 -10.92 -24.45 22.57
N LEU A 96 -9.96 -24.64 23.49
CA LEU A 96 -8.87 -23.70 23.65
C LEU A 96 -7.97 -23.65 22.40
N GLN A 97 -7.67 -24.80 21.78
CA GLN A 97 -6.93 -24.85 20.51
C GLN A 97 -7.68 -24.11 19.42
N LYS A 98 -8.99 -24.36 19.30
CA LYS A 98 -9.82 -23.67 18.32
C LYS A 98 -9.83 -22.15 18.55
N LYS A 99 -10.02 -21.72 19.80
CA LYS A 99 -9.97 -20.30 20.18
C LYS A 99 -8.64 -19.64 19.81
N MET A 100 -7.52 -20.36 19.98
CA MET A 100 -6.19 -19.85 19.58
C MET A 100 -6.10 -19.67 18.06
N GLN A 101 -6.59 -20.61 17.27
CA GLN A 101 -6.61 -20.51 15.81
C GLN A 101 -7.49 -19.34 15.35
N ASP A 102 -8.69 -19.23 15.90
CA ASP A 102 -9.63 -18.16 15.56
C ASP A 102 -9.04 -16.78 15.95
N TYR A 103 -8.39 -16.71 17.12
CA TYR A 103 -7.72 -15.50 17.58
C TYR A 103 -6.54 -15.12 16.68
N GLN A 104 -5.73 -16.09 16.25
CA GLN A 104 -4.61 -15.85 15.32
C GLN A 104 -5.10 -15.29 13.99
N ALA A 105 -6.16 -15.87 13.43
CA ALA A 105 -6.74 -15.39 12.18
C ALA A 105 -7.29 -13.95 12.33
N THR A 106 -8.00 -13.69 13.43
CA THR A 106 -8.52 -12.36 13.75
C THR A 106 -7.38 -11.36 13.95
N ALA A 107 -6.33 -11.74 14.66
CA ALA A 107 -5.15 -10.91 14.89
C ALA A 107 -4.49 -10.49 13.58
N GLN A 108 -4.32 -11.43 12.64
CA GLN A 108 -3.76 -11.13 11.32
C GLN A 108 -4.62 -10.10 10.58
N GLN A 109 -5.93 -10.31 10.54
CA GLN A 109 -6.86 -9.36 9.89
C GLN A 109 -6.79 -7.96 10.51
N GLN A 110 -6.69 -7.88 11.85
CA GLN A 110 -6.60 -6.60 12.54
C GLN A 110 -5.27 -5.89 12.29
N VAL A 111 -4.16 -6.63 12.23
CA VAL A 111 -2.84 -6.08 11.89
C VAL A 111 -2.82 -5.57 10.46
N ASP A 112 -3.40 -6.32 9.50
CA ASP A 112 -3.50 -5.91 8.11
C ASP A 112 -4.39 -4.65 7.96
N ALA A 113 -5.52 -4.62 8.65
CA ALA A 113 -6.40 -3.45 8.67
C ALA A 113 -5.67 -2.21 9.25
N LYS A 114 -4.94 -2.39 10.35
CA LYS A 114 -4.15 -1.31 10.97
C LYS A 114 -3.02 -0.83 10.06
N SER A 115 -2.35 -1.76 9.36
CA SER A 115 -1.33 -1.42 8.37
C SER A 115 -1.92 -0.56 7.25
N ASN A 116 -3.05 -0.96 6.70
CA ASN A 116 -3.73 -0.20 5.65
C ASN A 116 -4.19 1.18 6.13
N GLU A 117 -4.73 1.28 7.35
CA GLU A 117 -5.12 2.54 7.99
C GLU A 117 -3.94 3.53 8.08
N LEU A 118 -2.77 3.03 8.48
CA LEU A 118 -1.58 3.86 8.65
C LEU A 118 -0.90 4.21 7.31
N VAL A 119 -0.87 3.28 6.36
CA VAL A 119 -0.21 3.46 5.06
C VAL A 119 -1.03 4.37 4.14
N LYS A 120 -2.36 4.23 4.16
CA LYS A 120 -3.25 4.95 3.23
C LYS A 120 -3.02 6.47 3.23
N PRO A 121 -3.03 7.20 4.36
CA PRO A 121 -2.85 8.65 4.35
C PRO A 121 -1.49 9.08 3.81
N VAL A 122 -0.43 8.28 4.02
CA VAL A 122 0.91 8.58 3.53
C VAL A 122 0.98 8.41 2.01
N THR A 123 0.41 7.33 1.49
CA THR A 123 0.34 7.10 0.03
C THR A 123 -0.56 8.12 -0.67
N ASP A 124 -1.68 8.51 -0.06
CA ASP A 124 -2.56 9.54 -0.61
C ASP A 124 -1.86 10.90 -0.66
N LYS A 125 -1.11 11.27 0.38
CA LYS A 125 -0.28 12.49 0.41
C LYS A 125 0.79 12.48 -0.69
N ALA A 126 1.48 11.34 -0.87
CA ALA A 126 2.47 11.18 -1.93
C ALA A 126 1.83 11.31 -3.33
N ARG A 127 0.69 10.65 -3.56
CA ARG A 127 -0.05 10.74 -4.83
C ARG A 127 -0.52 12.16 -5.14
N ALA A 128 -1.00 12.89 -4.13
CA ALA A 128 -1.40 14.29 -4.29
C ALA A 128 -0.20 15.14 -4.72
N ALA A 129 0.96 14.95 -4.10
CA ALA A 129 2.18 15.68 -4.48
C ALA A 129 2.64 15.35 -5.90
N VAL A 130 2.56 14.07 -6.33
CA VAL A 130 2.83 13.66 -7.73
C VAL A 130 1.88 14.37 -8.69
N SER A 131 0.58 14.36 -8.39
CA SER A 131 -0.44 15.03 -9.22
C SER A 131 -0.17 16.52 -9.38
N ASP A 132 0.16 17.20 -8.28
CA ASP A 132 0.44 18.63 -8.28
C ASP A 132 1.68 18.97 -9.11
N VAL A 133 2.76 18.20 -8.94
CA VAL A 133 4.01 18.38 -9.69
C VAL A 133 3.78 18.11 -11.18
N ALA A 134 3.04 17.06 -11.51
CA ALA A 134 2.68 16.73 -12.89
C ALA A 134 1.90 17.86 -13.54
N LYS A 135 0.86 18.38 -12.87
CA LYS A 135 0.08 19.53 -13.34
C LYS A 135 0.94 20.77 -13.57
N ALA A 136 1.80 21.11 -12.61
CA ALA A 136 2.69 22.27 -12.71
C ALA A 136 3.67 22.18 -13.90
N LYS A 137 4.05 20.95 -14.29
CA LYS A 137 4.95 20.70 -15.43
C LYS A 137 4.21 20.39 -16.74
N GLY A 138 2.88 20.42 -16.75
CA GLY A 138 2.05 20.10 -17.91
C GLY A 138 2.19 18.64 -18.37
N ILE A 139 2.43 17.72 -17.44
CA ILE A 139 2.55 16.28 -17.69
C ILE A 139 1.17 15.65 -17.54
N THR A 140 0.77 14.87 -18.54
CA THR A 140 -0.56 14.27 -18.62
C THR A 140 -0.63 12.91 -17.93
N TYR A 141 0.42 12.11 -18.06
CA TYR A 141 0.48 10.77 -17.49
C TYR A 141 1.76 10.60 -16.67
N VAL A 142 1.64 10.01 -15.49
CA VAL A 142 2.79 9.66 -14.64
C VAL A 142 2.75 8.17 -14.37
N PHE A 143 3.85 7.50 -14.65
CA PHE A 143 4.04 6.09 -14.39
C PHE A 143 4.91 5.87 -13.15
N ASP A 144 4.66 4.77 -12.46
CA ASP A 144 5.54 4.32 -11.40
C ASP A 144 6.73 3.57 -12.00
N SER A 145 7.93 3.99 -11.66
CA SER A 145 9.19 3.36 -12.07
C SER A 145 9.87 2.60 -10.92
N SER A 146 9.17 2.39 -9.81
CA SER A 146 9.69 1.59 -8.69
C SER A 146 10.03 0.17 -9.15
N GLN A 147 10.93 -0.48 -8.44
CA GLN A 147 11.30 -1.88 -8.72
C GLN A 147 10.05 -2.79 -8.69
N GLY A 148 9.85 -3.55 -9.77
CA GLY A 148 8.67 -4.40 -9.95
C GLY A 148 7.45 -3.71 -10.54
N SER A 149 7.55 -2.43 -10.92
CA SER A 149 6.50 -1.72 -11.67
C SER A 149 6.49 -2.13 -13.14
N ALA A 150 5.42 -1.72 -13.85
CA ALA A 150 5.26 -2.01 -15.27
C ALA A 150 6.18 -1.19 -16.18
N LEU A 151 6.81 -0.11 -15.68
CA LEU A 151 7.69 0.74 -16.47
C LEU A 151 9.11 0.18 -16.45
N LEU A 152 9.56 -0.37 -17.57
CA LEU A 152 10.90 -0.93 -17.71
C LEU A 152 11.92 0.10 -18.22
N VAL A 153 11.52 0.94 -19.19
CA VAL A 153 12.37 1.95 -19.83
C VAL A 153 11.55 3.19 -20.15
N SER A 154 12.12 4.36 -19.94
CA SER A 154 11.55 5.64 -20.37
C SER A 154 12.67 6.55 -20.90
N ASN A 155 12.84 6.57 -22.24
CA ASN A 155 13.87 7.40 -22.89
C ASN A 155 13.43 8.87 -22.99
N ASP A 156 12.12 9.12 -23.20
CA ASP A 156 11.56 10.45 -23.44
C ASP A 156 10.71 10.97 -22.26
N GLY A 157 10.60 10.20 -21.19
CA GLY A 157 9.84 10.57 -20.00
C GLY A 157 10.59 11.54 -19.09
N THR A 158 9.85 12.41 -18.42
CA THR A 158 10.41 13.33 -17.42
C THR A 158 10.40 12.66 -16.04
N ASP A 159 11.55 12.53 -15.40
CA ASP A 159 11.65 12.11 -14.01
C ASP A 159 11.12 13.22 -13.08
N LEU A 160 10.10 12.88 -12.29
CA LEU A 160 9.48 13.78 -11.32
C LEU A 160 9.91 13.49 -9.89
N THR A 161 10.67 12.43 -9.63
CA THR A 161 11.00 11.94 -8.29
C THR A 161 11.59 13.03 -7.40
N VAL A 162 12.61 13.74 -7.89
CA VAL A 162 13.26 14.83 -7.13
C VAL A 162 12.29 15.98 -6.88
N SER A 163 11.51 16.37 -7.90
CA SER A 163 10.54 17.47 -7.77
C SER A 163 9.43 17.14 -6.74
N VAL A 164 8.98 15.89 -6.72
CA VAL A 164 7.98 15.42 -5.76
C VAL A 164 8.56 15.36 -4.34
N LYS A 165 9.79 14.85 -4.18
CA LYS A 165 10.48 14.86 -2.89
C LYS A 165 10.63 16.28 -2.34
N THR A 166 11.06 17.22 -3.17
CA THR A 166 11.17 18.64 -2.79
C THR A 166 9.81 19.20 -2.34
N LYS A 167 8.73 18.91 -3.07
CA LYS A 167 7.37 19.33 -2.71
C LYS A 167 6.91 18.78 -1.37
N LEU A 168 7.31 17.54 -1.04
CA LEU A 168 7.01 16.88 0.23
C LEU A 168 7.96 17.30 1.37
N GLY A 169 8.97 18.14 1.11
CA GLY A 169 9.97 18.54 2.09
C GLY A 169 10.95 17.42 2.45
N ILE A 170 11.11 16.44 1.58
CA ILE A 170 12.06 15.32 1.73
C ILE A 170 13.37 15.73 1.10
N LYS A 171 14.48 15.53 1.83
CA LYS A 171 15.85 15.79 1.36
C LYS A 171 16.42 14.57 0.68
#